data_09cdc03dba337c79bef255f58724b7bb
#
_entry.id   09cdc03dba337c79bef255f58724b7bb
#
_cell.length_a   1.000
_cell.length_b   1.000
_cell.length_c   1.000
_cell.angle_alpha   90.00
_cell.angle_beta   90.00
_cell.angle_gamma   90.00
#
_symmetry.space_group_name_H-M   'P 1'
#
loop_
_entity.id
_entity.type
_entity.pdbx_description
1 polymer ?
#
loop_
_entity_poly.entity_id
_entity_poly.type
_entity_poly.pdbx_seq_one_letter_code
_entity_poly.pdbx_strand_id
1 'polypeptide(L)'
;MAGLRAAVAAAELGTEVAIVSKPSCASPEIMGFNAPVMPGDSKELYFSDIEQSGYGINDSRLAMVLSEHVLDEVTYLEGLGLEFDRDAEGRYLPIHTLGTAYPRLIKTGVSSGSAEMRILKARCGELGVKQYAPVDILGLLVSRGHVLGAYGLGLGSGELLRFTASAVVLATGGCGAMQSFSTYPKALTGDGYAMAYEAGARLTDMEFQQFEPCCFIWPEELSGKVIATTLLRHGAVLRNGKGRDFLADYGLTRENAQKGSLARAMLSEVREGRGTPHGGIYYDMTMMDRDFLYRDHAIFTRAAAAAGIDLTREMPEMMPAAHTNLGGVVVGTDCSTDVAGLFACGEVIGGLHGANRLGGSAGAETVVFGHIAGDSAADYAKRLGSVKMEDIERTWSEAERGLEALLGGNSPLPARELRKRLGVCLHENLGIQRNAETLSAAAHTVRELRRELDGLRASSLGEAAELIHLRHMLLLADMQISASELRRESRGVFYRSDFPDMDDPNWRKNILIKNTGGRMQLSFRDAVRCVDCQVSER
;
A
#
# COMPACT_ATOMS: atom_id res chain seq x y z
N MET A 1 -11.14 2.28 -0.85
CA MET A 1 -11.69 1.42 -1.92
C MET A 1 -12.06 0.05 -1.37
N ALA A 2 -11.09 -0.78 -0.99
CA ALA A 2 -11.34 -2.15 -0.56
C ALA A 2 -12.40 -2.27 0.56
N GLY A 3 -12.35 -1.44 1.59
CA GLY A 3 -13.36 -1.43 2.66
C GLY A 3 -14.77 -1.07 2.20
N LEU A 4 -14.90 -0.18 1.20
CA LEU A 4 -16.21 0.14 0.61
C LEU A 4 -16.76 -1.07 -0.16
N ARG A 5 -15.91 -1.73 -0.97
CA ARG A 5 -16.33 -2.91 -1.72
C ARG A 5 -16.69 -4.08 -0.80
N ALA A 6 -15.91 -4.27 0.30
CA ALA A 6 -16.23 -5.27 1.30
C ALA A 6 -17.56 -5.00 2.03
N ALA A 7 -17.81 -3.74 2.36
CA ALA A 7 -19.06 -3.36 3.01
C ALA A 7 -20.28 -3.58 2.11
N VAL A 8 -20.14 -3.25 0.82
CA VAL A 8 -21.19 -3.51 -0.19
C VAL A 8 -21.46 -5.01 -0.30
N ALA A 9 -20.43 -5.85 -0.47
CA ALA A 9 -20.57 -7.30 -0.58
C ALA A 9 -21.27 -7.91 0.63
N ALA A 10 -20.80 -7.57 1.83
CA ALA A 10 -21.41 -8.08 3.07
C ALA A 10 -22.88 -7.62 3.26
N ALA A 11 -23.18 -6.37 2.90
CA ALA A 11 -24.53 -5.84 3.02
C ALA A 11 -25.49 -6.44 1.97
N GLU A 12 -25.04 -6.74 0.76
CA GLU A 12 -25.80 -7.44 -0.29
C GLU A 12 -26.18 -8.86 0.15
N LEU A 13 -25.40 -9.50 1.03
CA LEU A 13 -25.74 -10.75 1.69
C LEU A 13 -26.68 -10.59 2.89
N GLY A 14 -27.18 -9.38 3.17
CA GLY A 14 -28.11 -9.09 4.25
C GLY A 14 -27.48 -9.01 5.64
N THR A 15 -26.16 -8.80 5.75
CA THR A 15 -25.46 -8.60 7.01
C THR A 15 -25.51 -7.12 7.41
N GLU A 16 -25.70 -6.83 8.71
CA GLU A 16 -25.57 -5.47 9.23
C GLU A 16 -24.09 -5.05 9.22
N VAL A 17 -23.77 -3.95 8.53
CA VAL A 17 -22.40 -3.50 8.29
C VAL A 17 -22.18 -2.06 8.76
N ALA A 18 -21.02 -1.82 9.36
CA ALA A 18 -20.52 -0.50 9.66
C ALA A 18 -19.14 -0.29 9.02
N ILE A 19 -18.93 0.88 8.41
CA ILE A 19 -17.61 1.35 7.98
C ILE A 19 -17.13 2.39 8.98
N VAL A 20 -15.90 2.21 9.46
CA VAL A 20 -15.22 3.19 10.32
C VAL A 20 -13.96 3.66 9.60
N SER A 21 -13.78 4.97 9.45
CA SER A 21 -12.66 5.49 8.66
C SER A 21 -12.11 6.82 9.14
N LYS A 22 -10.80 7.01 8.91
CA LYS A 22 -10.13 8.32 8.92
C LYS A 22 -10.61 9.18 7.75
N PRO A 23 -10.41 10.51 7.77
CA PRO A 23 -10.87 11.41 6.71
C PRO A 23 -10.07 11.29 5.41
N SER A 24 -8.89 10.68 5.44
CA SER A 24 -7.94 10.63 4.31
C SER A 24 -7.55 9.19 3.98
N CYS A 25 -7.47 8.88 2.67
CA CYS A 25 -7.01 7.60 2.14
C CYS A 25 -6.31 7.80 0.78
N ALA A 26 -5.56 6.79 0.31
CA ALA A 26 -4.87 6.84 -0.98
C ALA A 26 -5.77 6.47 -2.18
N SER A 27 -6.94 5.90 -1.94
CA SER A 27 -7.82 5.40 -3.02
C SER A 27 -8.20 6.43 -4.08
N PRO A 28 -8.39 7.75 -3.79
CA PRO A 28 -8.67 8.74 -4.84
C PRO A 28 -7.56 8.88 -5.88
N GLU A 29 -6.32 8.53 -5.54
CA GLU A 29 -5.15 8.62 -6.43
C GLU A 29 -5.01 7.40 -7.36
N ILE A 30 -5.88 6.38 -7.25
CA ILE A 30 -5.90 5.22 -8.14
C ILE A 30 -6.26 5.70 -9.55
N MET A 31 -5.32 5.48 -10.51
CA MET A 31 -5.51 5.90 -11.91
C MET A 31 -6.42 4.96 -12.70
N GLY A 32 -6.52 3.71 -12.28
CA GLY A 32 -7.29 2.64 -12.90
C GLY A 32 -6.84 1.29 -12.38
N PHE A 33 -7.37 0.22 -12.94
CA PHE A 33 -6.95 -1.13 -12.56
C PHE A 33 -6.79 -2.07 -13.76
N ASN A 34 -5.92 -3.04 -13.62
CA ASN A 34 -5.65 -4.01 -14.67
C ASN A 34 -6.80 -5.00 -14.82
N ALA A 35 -7.26 -5.16 -16.06
CA ALA A 35 -8.21 -6.19 -16.45
C ALA A 35 -7.86 -6.70 -17.86
N PRO A 36 -7.93 -8.01 -18.14
CA PRO A 36 -7.60 -8.61 -19.45
C PRO A 36 -8.77 -8.42 -20.44
N VAL A 37 -8.95 -7.18 -20.91
CA VAL A 37 -10.08 -6.76 -21.78
C VAL A 37 -9.73 -6.73 -23.26
N MET A 38 -8.45 -6.92 -23.64
CA MET A 38 -8.02 -6.85 -25.03
C MET A 38 -8.24 -8.16 -25.78
N PRO A 39 -8.57 -8.13 -27.10
CA PRO A 39 -8.57 -9.34 -27.91
C PRO A 39 -7.22 -10.06 -27.88
N GLY A 40 -7.24 -11.36 -27.59
CA GLY A 40 -6.04 -12.20 -27.46
C GLY A 40 -5.41 -12.18 -26.07
N ASP A 41 -5.86 -11.33 -25.16
CA ASP A 41 -5.49 -11.38 -23.75
C ASP A 41 -6.38 -12.37 -22.98
N SER A 42 -5.92 -12.84 -21.83
CA SER A 42 -6.68 -13.76 -20.99
C SER A 42 -6.30 -13.65 -19.52
N LYS A 43 -7.13 -14.25 -18.66
CA LYS A 43 -6.83 -14.37 -17.22
C LYS A 43 -5.53 -15.14 -16.95
N GLU A 44 -5.21 -16.16 -17.76
CA GLU A 44 -3.99 -16.96 -17.66
C GLU A 44 -2.75 -16.12 -18.00
N LEU A 45 -2.83 -15.28 -19.03
CA LEU A 45 -1.76 -14.34 -19.39
C LEU A 45 -1.60 -13.26 -18.34
N TYR A 46 -2.68 -12.79 -17.75
CA TYR A 46 -2.61 -11.84 -16.63
C TYR A 46 -2.01 -12.47 -15.38
N PHE A 47 -2.42 -13.70 -15.05
CA PHE A 47 -1.81 -14.49 -13.98
C PHE A 47 -0.30 -14.66 -14.21
N SER A 48 0.12 -15.04 -15.42
CA SER A 48 1.53 -15.20 -15.77
C SER A 48 2.34 -13.92 -15.57
N ASP A 49 1.79 -12.75 -15.95
CA ASP A 49 2.45 -11.45 -15.74
C ASP A 49 2.59 -11.12 -14.25
N ILE A 50 1.59 -11.45 -13.41
CA ILE A 50 1.65 -11.25 -11.96
C ILE A 50 2.77 -12.13 -11.37
N GLU A 51 2.82 -13.42 -11.74
CA GLU A 51 3.84 -14.37 -11.30
C GLU A 51 5.25 -13.92 -11.68
N GLN A 52 5.43 -13.52 -12.95
CA GLN A 52 6.71 -13.04 -13.45
C GLN A 52 7.15 -11.77 -12.71
N SER A 53 6.21 -10.82 -12.52
CA SER A 53 6.49 -9.59 -11.79
C SER A 53 6.84 -9.84 -10.33
N GLY A 54 6.25 -10.85 -9.70
CA GLY A 54 6.50 -11.23 -8.31
C GLY A 54 7.86 -11.87 -8.05
N TYR A 55 8.66 -12.12 -9.11
CA TYR A 55 9.99 -12.77 -9.01
C TYR A 55 9.95 -14.10 -8.27
N GLY A 56 8.85 -14.82 -8.41
CA GLY A 56 8.71 -16.19 -7.93
C GLY A 56 8.51 -16.34 -6.42
N ILE A 57 8.15 -15.31 -5.70
CA ILE A 57 7.85 -15.36 -4.26
C ILE A 57 6.43 -14.93 -3.87
N ASN A 58 5.60 -14.56 -4.85
CA ASN A 58 4.18 -14.32 -4.60
C ASN A 58 3.44 -15.64 -4.25
N ASP A 59 2.33 -15.53 -3.56
CA ASP A 59 1.39 -16.63 -3.36
C ASP A 59 0.55 -16.79 -4.63
N SER A 60 0.85 -17.82 -5.42
CA SER A 60 0.19 -18.08 -6.70
C SER A 60 -1.33 -18.23 -6.58
N ARG A 61 -1.84 -18.66 -5.42
CA ARG A 61 -3.29 -18.79 -5.18
C ARG A 61 -3.97 -17.43 -5.17
N LEU A 62 -3.34 -16.43 -4.53
CA LEU A 62 -3.85 -15.05 -4.51
C LEU A 62 -3.75 -14.41 -5.90
N ALA A 63 -2.64 -14.65 -6.62
CA ALA A 63 -2.47 -14.18 -7.99
C ALA A 63 -3.55 -14.74 -8.92
N MET A 64 -3.90 -16.02 -8.77
CA MET A 64 -4.98 -16.67 -9.51
C MET A 64 -6.33 -16.04 -9.19
N VAL A 65 -6.67 -15.90 -7.91
CA VAL A 65 -7.92 -15.24 -7.48
C VAL A 65 -8.05 -13.85 -8.12
N LEU A 66 -6.98 -13.06 -8.10
CA LEU A 66 -7.01 -11.73 -8.73
C LEU A 66 -7.31 -11.81 -10.23
N SER A 67 -6.60 -12.69 -10.96
CA SER A 67 -6.73 -12.79 -12.42
C SER A 67 -8.08 -13.39 -12.84
N GLU A 68 -8.66 -14.28 -12.05
CA GLU A 68 -9.94 -14.92 -12.34
C GLU A 68 -11.13 -14.00 -12.11
N HIS A 69 -11.11 -13.18 -11.05
CA HIS A 69 -12.29 -12.42 -10.62
C HIS A 69 -12.30 -10.95 -11.04
N VAL A 70 -11.21 -10.43 -11.61
CA VAL A 70 -11.16 -9.00 -11.94
C VAL A 70 -12.21 -8.58 -13.00
N LEU A 71 -12.54 -9.43 -13.97
CA LEU A 71 -13.56 -9.13 -14.97
C LEU A 71 -14.98 -9.13 -14.40
N ASP A 72 -15.24 -9.94 -13.38
CA ASP A 72 -16.51 -9.93 -12.65
C ASP A 72 -16.68 -8.58 -11.95
N GLU A 73 -15.61 -8.03 -11.37
CA GLU A 73 -15.62 -6.71 -10.74
C GLU A 73 -15.77 -5.56 -11.73
N VAL A 74 -15.18 -5.67 -12.94
CA VAL A 74 -15.42 -4.72 -14.04
C VAL A 74 -16.92 -4.68 -14.36
N THR A 75 -17.51 -5.85 -14.59
CA THR A 75 -18.94 -5.99 -14.92
C THR A 75 -19.83 -5.46 -13.79
N TYR A 76 -19.47 -5.77 -12.53
CA TYR A 76 -20.21 -5.29 -11.36
C TYR A 76 -20.20 -3.77 -11.26
N LEU A 77 -19.03 -3.13 -11.40
CA LEU A 77 -18.89 -1.67 -11.33
C LEU A 77 -19.61 -0.96 -12.48
N GLU A 78 -19.58 -1.52 -13.69
CA GLU A 78 -20.40 -1.03 -14.83
C GLU A 78 -21.89 -1.15 -14.55
N GLY A 79 -22.32 -2.24 -13.92
CA GLY A 79 -23.70 -2.43 -13.46
C GLY A 79 -24.15 -1.37 -12.43
N LEU A 80 -23.22 -0.82 -11.65
CA LEU A 80 -23.47 0.31 -10.76
C LEU A 80 -23.39 1.68 -11.46
N GLY A 81 -23.10 1.71 -12.78
CA GLY A 81 -23.00 2.94 -13.56
C GLY A 81 -21.62 3.56 -13.64
N LEU A 82 -20.54 2.78 -13.42
CA LEU A 82 -19.18 3.22 -13.72
C LEU A 82 -18.95 3.12 -15.24
N GLU A 83 -18.52 4.22 -15.85
CA GLU A 83 -18.22 4.26 -17.29
C GLU A 83 -16.70 4.25 -17.48
N PHE A 84 -16.14 3.12 -17.95
CA PHE A 84 -14.75 3.05 -18.36
C PHE A 84 -14.54 3.72 -19.71
N ASP A 85 -13.34 4.27 -19.93
CA ASP A 85 -12.97 4.91 -21.19
C ASP A 85 -13.01 3.90 -22.34
N ARG A 86 -13.72 4.27 -23.42
CA ARG A 86 -13.94 3.44 -24.62
C ARG A 86 -13.66 4.25 -25.89
N ASP A 87 -13.31 3.54 -26.97
CA ASP A 87 -13.18 4.13 -28.30
C ASP A 87 -14.56 4.35 -28.97
N ALA A 88 -14.53 4.88 -30.20
CA ALA A 88 -15.75 5.17 -30.94
C ALA A 88 -16.57 3.90 -31.29
N GLU A 89 -15.93 2.75 -31.31
CA GLU A 89 -16.54 1.43 -31.56
C GLU A 89 -17.01 0.76 -30.27
N GLY A 90 -16.85 1.42 -29.09
CA GLY A 90 -17.29 0.92 -27.79
C GLY A 90 -16.32 -0.05 -27.12
N ARG A 91 -15.11 -0.23 -27.64
CA ARG A 91 -14.07 -1.09 -27.05
C ARG A 91 -13.33 -0.34 -25.94
N TYR A 92 -12.89 -1.06 -24.90
CA TYR A 92 -12.06 -0.47 -23.84
C TYR A 92 -10.79 0.16 -24.39
N LEU A 93 -10.33 1.25 -23.79
CA LEU A 93 -9.08 1.95 -24.08
C LEU A 93 -8.04 1.74 -22.95
N PRO A 94 -7.48 0.54 -22.80
CA PRO A 94 -6.53 0.28 -21.73
C PRO A 94 -5.15 0.90 -22.03
N ILE A 95 -4.47 1.33 -20.97
CA ILE A 95 -3.08 1.81 -21.02
C ILE A 95 -2.13 0.64 -20.81
N HIS A 96 -1.04 0.61 -21.60
CA HIS A 96 0.02 -0.38 -21.44
C HIS A 96 0.98 0.06 -20.33
N THR A 97 0.97 -0.65 -19.20
CA THR A 97 1.85 -0.40 -18.06
C THR A 97 3.15 -1.19 -18.17
N LEU A 98 4.14 -0.85 -17.35
CA LEU A 98 5.42 -1.56 -17.34
C LEU A 98 5.24 -2.99 -16.78
N GLY A 99 5.84 -3.96 -17.46
CA GLY A 99 5.86 -5.37 -17.04
C GLY A 99 4.63 -6.18 -17.42
N THR A 100 3.70 -5.66 -18.23
CA THR A 100 2.55 -6.40 -18.73
C THR A 100 2.74 -6.80 -20.19
N ALA A 101 2.28 -8.00 -20.57
CA ALA A 101 2.30 -8.48 -21.96
C ALA A 101 1.28 -7.73 -22.85
N TYR A 102 0.14 -7.34 -22.26
CA TYR A 102 -0.93 -6.61 -22.93
C TYR A 102 -1.24 -5.27 -22.24
N PRO A 103 -1.81 -4.28 -22.95
CA PRO A 103 -2.45 -3.13 -22.30
C PRO A 103 -3.62 -3.61 -21.45
N ARG A 104 -3.60 -3.35 -20.13
CA ARG A 104 -4.64 -3.82 -19.20
C ARG A 104 -5.19 -2.76 -18.27
N LEU A 105 -4.49 -1.63 -18.10
CA LEU A 105 -4.94 -0.60 -17.18
C LEU A 105 -6.15 0.13 -17.77
N ILE A 106 -7.35 -0.27 -17.39
CA ILE A 106 -8.60 0.44 -17.72
C ILE A 106 -8.83 1.57 -16.71
N LYS A 107 -9.40 2.67 -17.16
CA LYS A 107 -9.64 3.86 -16.36
C LYS A 107 -10.98 4.52 -16.67
N THR A 108 -11.40 5.42 -15.79
CA THR A 108 -12.60 6.22 -15.91
C THR A 108 -12.22 7.69 -15.88
N GLY A 109 -12.22 8.34 -17.04
CA GLY A 109 -11.89 9.76 -17.16
C GLY A 109 -10.55 10.13 -16.50
N VAL A 110 -10.57 11.18 -15.68
CA VAL A 110 -9.34 11.74 -15.07
C VAL A 110 -8.96 11.04 -13.75
N SER A 111 -9.93 10.53 -12.98
CA SER A 111 -9.69 9.97 -11.63
C SER A 111 -10.58 8.76 -11.38
N SER A 112 -10.10 7.59 -11.76
CA SER A 112 -10.83 6.33 -11.60
C SER A 112 -11.16 6.06 -10.13
N GLY A 113 -10.18 6.15 -9.23
CA GLY A 113 -10.38 5.87 -7.82
C GLY A 113 -11.44 6.77 -7.17
N SER A 114 -11.51 8.05 -7.54
CA SER A 114 -12.56 8.95 -7.06
C SER A 114 -13.94 8.58 -7.60
N ALA A 115 -14.04 8.16 -8.87
CA ALA A 115 -15.30 7.73 -9.49
C ALA A 115 -15.80 6.43 -8.85
N GLU A 116 -14.93 5.44 -8.71
CA GLU A 116 -15.23 4.15 -8.07
C GLU A 116 -15.68 4.32 -6.61
N MET A 117 -14.95 5.13 -5.83
CA MET A 117 -15.33 5.42 -4.44
C MET A 117 -16.71 6.10 -4.34
N ARG A 118 -17.03 7.01 -5.26
CA ARG A 118 -18.33 7.69 -5.28
C ARG A 118 -19.46 6.70 -5.51
N ILE A 119 -19.31 5.79 -6.45
CA ILE A 119 -20.33 4.77 -6.76
C ILE A 119 -20.49 3.78 -5.61
N LEU A 120 -19.39 3.25 -5.07
CA LEU A 120 -19.45 2.34 -3.94
C LEU A 120 -20.01 2.99 -2.67
N LYS A 121 -19.73 4.28 -2.41
CA LYS A 121 -20.35 5.04 -1.32
C LYS A 121 -21.85 5.20 -1.50
N ALA A 122 -22.29 5.51 -2.72
CA ALA A 122 -23.71 5.59 -3.04
C ALA A 122 -24.40 4.23 -2.78
N ARG A 123 -23.79 3.14 -3.26
CA ARG A 123 -24.30 1.78 -3.04
C ARG A 123 -24.35 1.40 -1.56
N CYS A 124 -23.33 1.77 -0.76
CA CYS A 124 -23.39 1.61 0.69
C CYS A 124 -24.59 2.34 1.32
N GLY A 125 -24.89 3.56 0.85
CA GLY A 125 -26.05 4.32 1.31
C GLY A 125 -27.38 3.63 0.99
N GLU A 126 -27.54 3.11 -0.24
CA GLU A 126 -28.73 2.35 -0.68
C GLU A 126 -28.95 1.08 0.16
N LEU A 127 -27.86 0.42 0.55
CA LEU A 127 -27.89 -0.81 1.37
C LEU A 127 -27.97 -0.54 2.88
N GLY A 128 -28.04 0.72 3.31
CA GLY A 128 -28.16 1.09 4.72
C GLY A 128 -26.88 0.85 5.55
N VAL A 129 -25.70 0.79 4.90
CA VAL A 129 -24.41 0.64 5.60
C VAL A 129 -24.15 1.87 6.47
N LYS A 130 -23.93 1.65 7.79
CA LYS A 130 -23.59 2.71 8.72
C LYS A 130 -22.17 3.21 8.49
N GLN A 131 -21.97 4.53 8.41
CA GLN A 131 -20.66 5.13 8.19
C GLN A 131 -20.27 6.02 9.36
N TYR A 132 -19.14 5.69 10.01
CA TYR A 132 -18.57 6.44 11.12
C TYR A 132 -17.26 7.09 10.64
N ALA A 133 -17.31 8.39 10.37
CA ALA A 133 -16.17 9.20 9.95
C ALA A 133 -16.40 10.67 10.38
N PRO A 134 -15.36 11.36 10.84
CA PRO A 134 -13.97 10.91 10.97
C PRO A 134 -13.70 10.20 12.31
N VAL A 135 -13.24 8.96 12.25
CA VAL A 135 -12.84 8.17 13.43
C VAL A 135 -11.44 7.58 13.20
N ASP A 136 -10.63 7.64 14.21
CA ASP A 136 -9.28 7.06 14.23
C ASP A 136 -9.29 5.76 15.04
N ILE A 137 -9.16 4.61 14.38
CA ILE A 137 -9.09 3.32 15.05
C ILE A 137 -7.70 3.13 15.67
N LEU A 138 -7.67 2.84 16.97
CA LEU A 138 -6.47 2.72 17.80
C LEU A 138 -6.11 1.27 18.12
N GLY A 139 -7.06 0.34 18.01
CA GLY A 139 -6.80 -1.07 18.28
C GLY A 139 -8.00 -1.98 18.04
N LEU A 140 -7.75 -3.29 18.10
CA LEU A 140 -8.76 -4.34 18.02
C LEU A 140 -9.12 -4.84 19.42
N LEU A 141 -10.37 -5.23 19.61
CA LEU A 141 -10.82 -5.95 20.81
C LEU A 141 -10.63 -7.44 20.55
N VAL A 142 -9.70 -8.07 21.27
CA VAL A 142 -9.33 -9.48 21.02
C VAL A 142 -9.45 -10.28 22.30
N SER A 143 -10.18 -11.40 22.26
CA SER A 143 -10.28 -12.35 23.35
C SER A 143 -10.01 -13.76 22.86
N ARG A 144 -9.06 -14.45 23.50
CA ARG A 144 -8.74 -15.87 23.24
C ARG A 144 -8.49 -16.19 21.75
N GLY A 145 -7.81 -15.28 21.04
CA GLY A 145 -7.51 -15.41 19.61
C GLY A 145 -8.70 -15.15 18.68
N HIS A 146 -9.73 -14.47 19.17
CA HIS A 146 -10.92 -14.08 18.43
C HIS A 146 -11.11 -12.57 18.48
N VAL A 147 -11.34 -11.94 17.34
CA VAL A 147 -11.65 -10.51 17.27
C VAL A 147 -13.13 -10.28 17.58
N LEU A 148 -13.41 -9.36 18.50
CA LEU A 148 -14.74 -9.00 18.98
C LEU A 148 -15.18 -7.61 18.53
N GLY A 149 -14.31 -6.89 17.80
CA GLY A 149 -14.52 -5.53 17.37
C GLY A 149 -13.25 -4.68 17.36
N ALA A 150 -13.45 -3.38 17.40
CA ALA A 150 -12.37 -2.39 17.41
C ALA A 150 -12.73 -1.23 18.33
N TYR A 151 -11.72 -0.41 18.68
CA TYR A 151 -11.93 0.85 19.39
C TYR A 151 -11.12 1.97 18.76
N GLY A 152 -11.58 3.19 18.95
CA GLY A 152 -10.95 4.35 18.35
C GLY A 152 -11.42 5.67 18.92
N LEU A 153 -10.87 6.76 18.41
CA LEU A 153 -11.16 8.12 18.81
C LEU A 153 -12.00 8.82 17.74
N GLY A 154 -13.15 9.37 18.11
CA GLY A 154 -13.92 10.27 17.28
C GLY A 154 -13.15 11.58 17.13
N LEU A 155 -12.65 11.89 15.91
CA LEU A 155 -11.79 13.06 15.69
C LEU A 155 -12.55 14.40 15.81
N GLY A 156 -13.87 14.38 15.67
CA GLY A 156 -14.71 15.55 15.86
C GLY A 156 -15.22 15.71 17.30
N SER A 157 -15.53 14.62 17.98
CA SER A 157 -16.07 14.62 19.36
C SER A 157 -14.99 14.56 20.43
N GLY A 158 -13.82 13.99 20.12
CA GLY A 158 -12.77 13.67 21.10
C GLY A 158 -13.13 12.50 22.01
N GLU A 159 -14.22 11.77 21.72
CA GLU A 159 -14.71 10.66 22.53
C GLU A 159 -14.08 9.34 22.10
N LEU A 160 -13.84 8.47 23.08
CA LEU A 160 -13.44 7.10 22.83
C LEU A 160 -14.67 6.28 22.43
N LEU A 161 -14.58 5.63 21.27
CA LEU A 161 -15.66 4.85 20.65
C LEU A 161 -15.31 3.36 20.65
N ARG A 162 -16.32 2.53 20.93
CA ARG A 162 -16.26 1.08 20.85
C ARG A 162 -17.17 0.57 19.73
N PHE A 163 -16.65 -0.28 18.89
CA PHE A 163 -17.37 -0.97 17.82
C PHE A 163 -17.31 -2.47 18.08
N THR A 164 -18.44 -3.08 18.39
CA THR A 164 -18.53 -4.53 18.59
C THR A 164 -19.02 -5.19 17.31
N ALA A 165 -18.36 -6.27 16.91
CA ALA A 165 -18.68 -6.97 15.66
C ALA A 165 -18.33 -8.46 15.75
N SER A 166 -19.08 -9.31 15.05
CA SER A 166 -18.78 -10.74 14.89
C SER A 166 -17.58 -10.98 13.96
N ALA A 167 -17.33 -10.05 13.03
CA ALA A 167 -16.19 -10.07 12.14
C ALA A 167 -15.68 -8.64 11.88
N VAL A 168 -14.38 -8.50 11.71
CA VAL A 168 -13.71 -7.23 11.35
C VAL A 168 -12.91 -7.43 10.08
N VAL A 169 -13.08 -6.53 9.11
CA VAL A 169 -12.29 -6.49 7.88
C VAL A 169 -11.31 -5.31 7.95
N LEU A 170 -10.01 -5.59 7.99
CA LEU A 170 -8.97 -4.58 7.85
C LEU A 170 -8.80 -4.19 6.39
N ALA A 171 -9.12 -2.93 6.07
CA ALA A 171 -8.94 -2.34 4.74
C ALA A 171 -8.20 -1.00 4.88
N THR A 172 -7.13 -1.01 5.69
CA THR A 172 -6.45 0.17 6.23
C THR A 172 -5.41 0.77 5.30
N GLY A 173 -5.15 0.14 4.13
CA GLY A 173 -4.11 0.55 3.20
C GLY A 173 -2.69 0.26 3.71
N GLY A 174 -1.71 0.93 3.14
CA GLY A 174 -0.29 0.68 3.39
C GLY A 174 0.32 1.54 4.50
N CYS A 175 1.66 1.57 4.52
CA CYS A 175 2.45 2.28 5.54
C CYS A 175 3.47 3.29 4.96
N GLY A 176 3.32 3.68 3.69
CA GLY A 176 4.31 4.53 3.01
C GLY A 176 4.53 5.90 3.65
N ALA A 177 3.53 6.44 4.38
CA ALA A 177 3.68 7.70 5.12
C ALA A 177 4.59 7.61 6.36
N MET A 178 5.16 6.45 6.64
CA MET A 178 6.25 6.31 7.60
C MET A 178 7.55 6.95 7.09
N GLN A 179 7.77 7.01 5.78
CA GLN A 179 8.94 7.65 5.17
C GLN A 179 8.73 9.16 4.98
N SER A 180 9.81 9.92 5.06
CA SER A 180 9.77 11.39 4.92
C SER A 180 9.37 11.86 3.51
N PHE A 181 9.65 11.05 2.47
CA PHE A 181 9.25 11.31 1.10
C PHE A 181 8.40 10.16 0.55
N SER A 182 7.13 10.44 0.27
CA SER A 182 6.13 9.42 0.00
C SER A 182 4.99 9.97 -0.84
N THR A 183 4.35 9.11 -1.64
CA THR A 183 3.11 9.41 -2.37
C THR A 183 1.86 9.28 -1.49
N TYR A 184 2.00 8.83 -0.25
CA TYR A 184 0.86 8.57 0.62
C TYR A 184 0.34 9.80 1.35
N PRO A 185 -0.97 9.88 1.59
CA PRO A 185 -1.51 10.78 2.60
C PRO A 185 -0.88 10.53 3.97
N LYS A 186 -0.56 11.60 4.71
CA LYS A 186 0.18 11.55 5.99
C LYS A 186 -0.47 10.68 7.08
N ALA A 187 -1.76 10.35 6.94
CA ALA A 187 -2.50 9.51 7.88
C ALA A 187 -2.27 8.00 7.69
N LEU A 188 -1.63 7.56 6.59
CA LEU A 188 -1.42 6.15 6.27
C LEU A 188 -0.09 5.65 6.83
N THR A 189 -0.08 5.39 8.11
CA THR A 189 1.09 5.04 8.94
C THR A 189 1.23 3.56 9.22
N GLY A 190 0.32 2.72 8.68
CA GLY A 190 0.42 1.27 8.79
C GLY A 190 -0.24 0.67 10.03
N ASP A 191 -1.13 1.39 10.68
CA ASP A 191 -1.78 0.93 11.93
C ASP A 191 -2.43 -0.45 11.78
N GLY A 192 -3.01 -0.77 10.60
CA GLY A 192 -3.64 -2.07 10.36
C GLY A 192 -2.68 -3.26 10.44
N TYR A 193 -1.45 -3.09 9.97
CA TYR A 193 -0.42 -4.13 10.11
C TYR A 193 -0.08 -4.38 11.60
N ALA A 194 0.11 -3.31 12.36
CA ALA A 194 0.42 -3.40 13.78
C ALA A 194 -0.73 -4.04 14.54
N MET A 195 -1.96 -3.59 14.32
CA MET A 195 -3.16 -4.15 14.94
C MET A 195 -3.34 -5.64 14.61
N ALA A 196 -3.12 -6.05 13.35
CA ALA A 196 -3.19 -7.46 12.97
C ALA A 196 -2.13 -8.30 13.68
N TYR A 197 -0.88 -7.80 13.75
CA TYR A 197 0.22 -8.46 14.46
C TYR A 197 -0.05 -8.58 15.97
N GLU A 198 -0.53 -7.52 16.60
CA GLU A 198 -0.89 -7.52 18.02
C GLU A 198 -2.05 -8.47 18.32
N ALA A 199 -3.00 -8.60 17.39
CA ALA A 199 -4.08 -9.59 17.47
C ALA A 199 -3.60 -11.04 17.32
N GLY A 200 -2.37 -11.26 16.82
CA GLY A 200 -1.75 -12.58 16.64
C GLY A 200 -1.69 -13.08 15.19
N ALA A 201 -2.13 -12.28 14.23
CA ALA A 201 -2.00 -12.60 12.81
C ALA A 201 -0.53 -12.58 12.37
N ARG A 202 -0.19 -13.44 11.39
CA ARG A 202 1.12 -13.40 10.74
C ARG A 202 1.17 -12.29 9.71
N LEU A 203 2.36 -11.70 9.56
CA LEU A 203 2.69 -10.85 8.43
C LEU A 203 3.73 -11.54 7.56
N THR A 204 3.83 -11.16 6.28
CA THR A 204 4.80 -11.67 5.32
C THR A 204 5.47 -10.56 4.54
N ASP A 205 6.74 -10.77 4.18
CA ASP A 205 7.46 -9.98 3.17
C ASP A 205 7.53 -8.47 3.46
N MET A 206 7.62 -8.09 4.74
CA MET A 206 7.63 -6.69 5.18
C MET A 206 8.84 -5.89 4.69
N GLU A 207 9.91 -6.54 4.21
CA GLU A 207 11.08 -5.93 3.61
C GLU A 207 10.83 -5.33 2.22
N PHE A 208 9.75 -5.74 1.52
CA PHE A 208 9.45 -5.28 0.17
C PHE A 208 8.59 -4.03 0.16
N GLN A 209 9.20 -2.91 -0.16
CA GLN A 209 8.53 -1.64 -0.41
C GLN A 209 8.87 -1.15 -1.81
N GLN A 210 7.84 -0.86 -2.61
CA GLN A 210 7.98 -0.31 -3.95
C GLN A 210 8.06 1.21 -3.88
N PHE A 211 8.96 1.79 -4.68
CA PHE A 211 9.10 3.23 -4.87
C PHE A 211 8.58 3.61 -6.25
N GLU A 212 7.78 4.67 -6.33
CA GLU A 212 7.40 5.28 -7.61
C GLU A 212 8.54 6.18 -8.08
N PRO A 213 9.14 5.93 -9.24
CA PRO A 213 10.34 6.64 -9.66
C PRO A 213 10.11 8.14 -9.90
N CYS A 214 9.02 8.49 -10.56
CA CYS A 214 8.79 9.85 -11.04
C CYS A 214 7.80 10.60 -10.13
N CYS A 215 8.29 11.11 -8.99
CA CYS A 215 7.51 11.95 -8.09
C CYS A 215 8.16 13.33 -7.97
N PHE A 216 7.34 14.38 -8.02
CA PHE A 216 7.84 15.74 -7.80
C PHE A 216 8.59 15.83 -6.47
N ILE A 217 9.78 16.43 -6.49
CA ILE A 217 10.49 16.84 -5.27
C ILE A 217 10.43 18.36 -5.11
N TRP A 218 10.27 19.07 -6.20
CA TRP A 218 10.15 20.52 -6.26
C TRP A 218 9.11 20.95 -7.31
N PRO A 219 8.28 21.98 -7.07
CA PRO A 219 8.20 22.77 -5.83
C PRO A 219 7.56 21.99 -4.67
N GLU A 220 7.73 22.48 -3.44
CA GLU A 220 7.35 21.75 -2.19
C GLU A 220 5.85 21.39 -2.14
N GLU A 221 4.96 22.24 -2.67
CA GLU A 221 3.51 21.99 -2.73
C GLU A 221 3.13 20.81 -3.64
N LEU A 222 4.01 20.40 -4.55
CA LEU A 222 3.84 19.22 -5.39
C LEU A 222 4.59 17.99 -4.87
N SER A 223 5.42 18.16 -3.83
CA SER A 223 6.26 17.10 -3.31
C SER A 223 5.47 15.82 -3.03
N GLY A 224 5.96 14.69 -3.57
CA GLY A 224 5.33 13.37 -3.49
C GLY A 224 4.22 13.12 -4.53
N LYS A 225 3.78 14.10 -5.31
CA LYS A 225 2.84 13.85 -6.41
C LYS A 225 3.50 13.11 -7.56
N VAL A 226 2.77 12.11 -8.07
CA VAL A 226 3.26 11.22 -9.13
C VAL A 226 3.12 11.88 -10.50
N ILE A 227 4.16 11.78 -11.32
CA ILE A 227 4.07 11.89 -12.79
C ILE A 227 4.16 10.48 -13.39
N ALA A 228 3.35 10.22 -14.41
CA ALA A 228 3.28 8.90 -15.01
C ALA A 228 4.65 8.47 -15.60
N THR A 229 5.25 7.43 -15.02
CA THR A 229 6.51 6.84 -15.51
C THR A 229 6.36 6.29 -16.94
N THR A 230 5.15 5.92 -17.36
CA THR A 230 4.83 5.45 -18.72
C THR A 230 5.15 6.47 -19.81
N LEU A 231 5.25 7.78 -19.49
CA LEU A 231 5.64 8.83 -20.43
C LEU A 231 7.04 8.63 -21.03
N LEU A 232 7.91 7.85 -20.37
CA LEU A 232 9.21 7.44 -20.94
C LEU A 232 9.03 6.74 -22.29
N ARG A 233 7.99 5.91 -22.46
CA ARG A 233 7.66 5.23 -23.72
C ARG A 233 7.06 6.18 -24.78
N HIS A 234 6.61 7.36 -24.36
CA HIS A 234 6.04 8.38 -25.22
C HIS A 234 6.99 9.54 -25.52
N GLY A 235 8.29 9.37 -25.22
CA GLY A 235 9.32 10.32 -25.59
C GLY A 235 9.83 11.22 -24.47
N ALA A 236 9.31 11.12 -23.26
CA ALA A 236 9.91 11.81 -22.11
C ALA A 236 11.31 11.28 -21.81
N VAL A 237 12.19 12.13 -21.24
CA VAL A 237 13.59 11.82 -20.98
C VAL A 237 13.93 12.12 -19.53
N LEU A 238 14.64 11.22 -18.86
CA LEU A 238 15.26 11.51 -17.56
C LEU A 238 16.65 12.11 -17.80
N ARG A 239 16.88 13.32 -17.23
CA ARG A 239 18.16 14.00 -17.31
C ARG A 239 18.70 14.28 -15.91
N ASN A 240 19.99 14.02 -15.73
CA ASN A 240 20.67 14.42 -14.49
C ASN A 240 20.82 15.96 -14.41
N GLY A 241 21.34 16.47 -13.30
CA GLY A 241 21.56 17.90 -13.07
C GLY A 241 22.52 18.58 -14.06
N LYS A 242 23.25 17.78 -14.87
CA LYS A 242 24.11 18.26 -15.97
C LYS A 242 23.39 18.23 -17.32
N GLY A 243 22.09 17.93 -17.37
CA GLY A 243 21.27 17.85 -18.58
C GLY A 243 21.44 16.57 -19.40
N ARG A 244 22.24 15.59 -18.94
CA ARG A 244 22.54 14.35 -19.69
C ARG A 244 21.44 13.30 -19.45
N ASP A 245 21.00 12.62 -20.52
CA ASP A 245 20.26 11.37 -20.47
C ASP A 245 21.23 10.26 -19.99
N PHE A 246 20.90 9.60 -18.88
CA PHE A 246 21.82 8.71 -18.18
C PHE A 246 21.39 7.23 -18.19
N LEU A 247 20.21 6.90 -18.70
CA LEU A 247 19.67 5.54 -18.58
C LEU A 247 20.60 4.46 -19.16
N ALA A 248 21.24 4.76 -20.30
CA ALA A 248 22.16 3.83 -20.97
C ALA A 248 23.41 3.49 -20.11
N ASP A 249 23.85 4.41 -19.23
CA ASP A 249 24.99 4.16 -18.34
C ASP A 249 24.69 3.07 -17.31
N TYR A 250 23.41 2.80 -17.05
CA TYR A 250 22.92 1.76 -16.15
C TYR A 250 22.37 0.54 -16.89
N GLY A 251 22.62 0.40 -18.20
CA GLY A 251 22.09 -0.69 -19.02
C GLY A 251 20.57 -0.66 -19.19
N LEU A 252 19.95 0.52 -19.00
CA LEU A 252 18.52 0.72 -19.10
C LEU A 252 18.14 1.40 -20.41
N THR A 253 16.99 1.03 -20.94
CA THR A 253 16.29 1.73 -22.02
C THR A 253 14.92 2.19 -21.50
N ARG A 254 14.25 3.07 -22.24
CA ARG A 254 12.91 3.53 -21.90
C ARG A 254 11.86 2.41 -21.96
N GLU A 255 12.15 1.35 -22.72
CA GLU A 255 11.30 0.18 -22.92
C GLU A 255 11.48 -0.88 -21.82
N ASN A 256 12.73 -1.09 -21.36
CA ASN A 256 13.07 -2.17 -20.40
C ASN A 256 13.16 -1.70 -18.95
N ALA A 257 13.13 -0.39 -18.69
CA ALA A 257 13.26 0.16 -17.35
C ALA A 257 12.05 -0.22 -16.48
N GLN A 258 12.30 -1.01 -15.45
CA GLN A 258 11.32 -1.30 -14.40
C GLN A 258 11.46 -0.30 -13.24
N LYS A 259 10.42 -0.15 -12.43
CA LYS A 259 10.40 0.82 -11.32
C LYS A 259 11.62 0.71 -10.39
N GLY A 260 11.99 -0.50 -10.00
CA GLY A 260 13.12 -0.72 -9.09
C GLY A 260 14.47 -0.34 -9.70
N SER A 261 14.77 -0.74 -10.94
CA SER A 261 16.02 -0.39 -11.63
C SER A 261 16.11 1.10 -11.93
N LEU A 262 14.99 1.71 -12.34
CA LEU A 262 14.90 3.14 -12.60
C LEU A 262 15.14 3.96 -11.33
N ALA A 263 14.50 3.59 -10.24
CA ALA A 263 14.69 4.24 -8.95
C ALA A 263 16.15 4.17 -8.47
N ARG A 264 16.82 3.02 -8.67
CA ARG A 264 18.24 2.87 -8.33
C ARG A 264 19.15 3.76 -9.20
N ALA A 265 18.91 3.82 -10.51
CA ALA A 265 19.67 4.66 -11.42
C ALA A 265 19.55 6.15 -11.04
N MET A 266 18.33 6.63 -10.78
CA MET A 266 18.09 8.00 -10.32
C MET A 266 18.81 8.30 -9.00
N LEU A 267 18.71 7.41 -8.02
CA LEU A 267 19.38 7.55 -6.73
C LEU A 267 20.91 7.59 -6.88
N SER A 268 21.47 6.78 -7.78
CA SER A 268 22.93 6.76 -8.06
C SER A 268 23.40 8.09 -8.64
N GLU A 269 22.67 8.67 -9.61
CA GLU A 269 23.00 9.98 -10.16
C GLU A 269 23.06 11.06 -9.07
N VAL A 270 22.08 11.07 -8.18
CA VAL A 270 22.03 12.04 -7.07
C VAL A 270 23.19 11.83 -6.09
N ARG A 271 23.45 10.58 -5.66
CA ARG A 271 24.53 10.26 -4.72
C ARG A 271 25.92 10.55 -5.26
N GLU A 272 26.10 10.45 -6.57
CA GLU A 272 27.37 10.79 -7.23
C GLU A 272 27.52 12.29 -7.56
N GLY A 273 26.66 13.15 -7.01
CA GLY A 273 26.71 14.61 -7.17
C GLY A 273 26.28 15.11 -8.54
N ARG A 274 25.51 14.32 -9.27
CA ARG A 274 24.92 14.70 -10.56
C ARG A 274 23.42 14.99 -10.45
N GLY A 275 22.90 15.17 -9.23
CA GLY A 275 21.52 15.58 -8.99
C GLY A 275 21.24 17.04 -9.40
N THR A 276 19.94 17.37 -9.42
CA THR A 276 19.43 18.74 -9.62
C THR A 276 19.64 19.58 -8.34
N PRO A 277 19.39 20.90 -8.38
CA PRO A 277 19.59 21.78 -7.22
C PRO A 277 18.82 21.36 -5.96
N HIS A 278 17.64 20.71 -6.09
CA HIS A 278 16.86 20.23 -4.96
C HIS A 278 17.08 18.72 -4.67
N GLY A 279 18.13 18.12 -5.28
CA GLY A 279 18.53 16.73 -5.01
C GLY A 279 17.73 15.70 -5.78
N GLY A 280 17.20 16.05 -6.93
CA GLY A 280 16.44 15.18 -7.83
C GLY A 280 17.09 14.94 -9.19
N ILE A 281 16.25 14.51 -10.11
CA ILE A 281 16.52 14.30 -11.54
C ILE A 281 15.49 15.09 -12.34
N TYR A 282 15.87 15.70 -13.46
CA TYR A 282 14.92 16.35 -14.35
C TYR A 282 14.12 15.33 -15.15
N TYR A 283 12.81 15.58 -15.29
CA TYR A 283 11.94 14.82 -16.21
C TYR A 283 11.56 15.70 -17.39
N ASP A 284 12.26 15.53 -18.49
CA ASP A 284 12.11 16.34 -19.70
C ASP A 284 10.95 15.84 -20.55
N MET A 285 9.88 16.61 -20.58
CA MET A 285 8.67 16.41 -21.39
C MET A 285 8.51 17.52 -22.44
N THR A 286 9.52 18.41 -22.61
CA THR A 286 9.42 19.60 -23.44
C THR A 286 9.20 19.32 -24.93
N MET A 287 9.57 18.12 -25.38
CA MET A 287 9.35 17.66 -26.76
C MET A 287 8.04 16.89 -26.97
N MET A 288 7.24 16.72 -25.92
CA MET A 288 5.99 15.99 -26.02
C MET A 288 4.84 16.87 -26.53
N ASP A 289 3.86 16.23 -27.18
CA ASP A 289 2.66 16.92 -27.61
C ASP A 289 1.86 17.46 -26.40
N ARG A 290 1.51 18.75 -26.46
CA ARG A 290 0.81 19.45 -25.39
C ARG A 290 -0.59 18.86 -25.14
N ASP A 291 -1.32 18.60 -26.23
CA ASP A 291 -2.70 18.13 -26.11
C ASP A 291 -2.72 16.72 -25.53
N PHE A 292 -1.78 15.85 -25.91
CA PHE A 292 -1.59 14.54 -25.30
C PHE A 292 -1.33 14.68 -23.78
N LEU A 293 -0.39 15.53 -23.38
CA LEU A 293 -0.08 15.71 -21.95
C LEU A 293 -1.27 16.23 -21.15
N TYR A 294 -1.96 17.26 -21.62
CA TYR A 294 -3.01 17.94 -20.85
C TYR A 294 -4.38 17.25 -20.94
N ARG A 295 -4.65 16.45 -21.99
CA ARG A 295 -5.86 15.64 -22.13
C ARG A 295 -5.72 14.31 -21.39
N ASP A 296 -4.66 13.55 -21.68
CA ASP A 296 -4.54 12.16 -21.23
C ASP A 296 -3.89 12.04 -19.85
N HIS A 297 -3.20 13.07 -19.41
CA HIS A 297 -2.48 13.13 -18.14
C HIS A 297 -2.87 14.34 -17.27
N ALA A 298 -4.13 14.71 -17.30
CA ALA A 298 -4.65 15.94 -16.70
C ALA A 298 -4.42 16.07 -15.17
N ILE A 299 -4.26 14.96 -14.42
CA ILE A 299 -4.07 15.01 -12.96
C ILE A 299 -2.81 15.80 -12.61
N PHE A 300 -1.65 15.34 -13.05
CA PHE A 300 -0.38 15.99 -12.69
C PHE A 300 -0.11 17.26 -13.50
N THR A 301 -0.59 17.34 -14.76
CA THR A 301 -0.39 18.54 -15.57
C THR A 301 -1.18 19.74 -15.05
N ARG A 302 -2.41 19.53 -14.56
CA ARG A 302 -3.19 20.59 -13.89
C ARG A 302 -2.55 20.99 -12.56
N ALA A 303 -2.05 20.01 -11.80
CA ALA A 303 -1.36 20.30 -10.55
C ALA A 303 -0.08 21.13 -10.80
N ALA A 304 0.73 20.77 -11.80
CA ALA A 304 1.91 21.52 -12.20
C ALA A 304 1.55 22.96 -12.66
N ALA A 305 0.52 23.07 -13.52
CA ALA A 305 0.06 24.38 -13.98
C ALA A 305 -0.46 25.27 -12.84
N ALA A 306 -1.16 24.71 -11.86
CA ALA A 306 -1.60 25.43 -10.67
C ALA A 306 -0.42 25.92 -9.80
N ALA A 307 0.71 25.22 -9.83
CA ALA A 307 1.97 25.62 -9.20
C ALA A 307 2.85 26.52 -10.10
N GLY A 308 2.32 26.95 -11.25
CA GLY A 308 3.02 27.85 -12.17
C GLY A 308 4.02 27.17 -13.11
N ILE A 309 4.02 25.83 -13.21
CA ILE A 309 4.94 25.07 -14.07
C ILE A 309 4.26 24.66 -15.37
N ASP A 310 4.84 25.04 -16.51
CA ASP A 310 4.46 24.54 -17.85
C ASP A 310 5.38 23.39 -18.24
N LEU A 311 4.90 22.15 -18.11
CA LEU A 311 5.66 20.93 -18.39
C LEU A 311 6.09 20.77 -19.86
N THR A 312 5.57 21.59 -20.78
CA THR A 312 6.02 21.64 -22.17
C THR A 312 7.20 22.60 -22.38
N ARG A 313 7.61 23.34 -21.35
CA ARG A 313 8.68 24.31 -21.38
C ARG A 313 9.71 24.16 -20.28
N GLU A 314 9.29 23.56 -19.17
CA GLU A 314 10.09 23.41 -17.96
C GLU A 314 10.20 21.94 -17.57
N MET A 315 11.37 21.55 -17.11
CA MET A 315 11.64 20.19 -16.65
C MET A 315 11.45 20.14 -15.12
N PRO A 316 10.41 19.46 -14.61
CA PRO A 316 10.24 19.27 -13.17
C PRO A 316 11.37 18.42 -12.58
N GLU A 317 11.67 18.67 -11.30
CA GLU A 317 12.61 17.85 -10.54
C GLU A 317 11.90 16.71 -9.83
N MET A 318 12.41 15.51 -10.04
CA MET A 318 11.78 14.27 -9.63
C MET A 318 12.71 13.40 -8.79
N MET A 319 12.15 12.65 -7.85
CA MET A 319 12.84 11.59 -7.13
C MET A 319 11.88 10.40 -6.88
N PRO A 320 12.43 9.19 -6.70
CA PRO A 320 11.62 8.07 -6.27
C PRO A 320 11.07 8.28 -4.87
N ALA A 321 9.76 8.13 -4.70
CA ALA A 321 9.05 8.23 -3.43
C ALA A 321 8.49 6.88 -2.97
N ALA A 322 8.39 6.64 -1.66
CA ALA A 322 7.73 5.45 -1.12
C ALA A 322 6.27 5.40 -1.62
N HIS A 323 5.88 4.27 -2.25
CA HIS A 323 4.64 4.21 -3.02
C HIS A 323 3.71 3.05 -2.66
N THR A 324 4.20 1.84 -2.48
CA THR A 324 3.37 0.68 -2.15
C THR A 324 4.15 -0.29 -1.28
N ASN A 325 3.54 -0.72 -0.18
CA ASN A 325 4.06 -1.84 0.59
C ASN A 325 3.59 -3.14 -0.07
N LEU A 326 4.49 -4.10 -0.29
CA LEU A 326 4.16 -5.36 -0.95
C LEU A 326 3.97 -6.50 0.04
N GLY A 327 4.59 -6.38 1.21
CA GLY A 327 4.34 -7.24 2.35
C GLY A 327 3.13 -6.79 3.15
N GLY A 328 2.62 -7.68 4.01
CA GLY A 328 1.46 -7.39 4.85
C GLY A 328 0.89 -8.60 5.57
N VAL A 329 -0.35 -8.49 5.96
CA VAL A 329 -1.07 -9.55 6.68
C VAL A 329 -1.23 -10.78 5.80
N VAL A 330 -0.85 -11.95 6.30
CA VAL A 330 -1.07 -13.23 5.63
C VAL A 330 -2.55 -13.55 5.63
N VAL A 331 -3.10 -13.79 4.43
CA VAL A 331 -4.50 -14.17 4.25
C VAL A 331 -4.65 -15.45 3.43
N GLY A 332 -5.79 -16.13 3.61
CA GLY A 332 -6.26 -17.16 2.70
C GLY A 332 -6.86 -16.57 1.42
N THR A 333 -7.25 -17.42 0.47
CA THR A 333 -7.98 -17.01 -0.74
C THR A 333 -9.37 -16.44 -0.43
N ASP A 334 -9.87 -16.69 0.76
CA ASP A 334 -11.09 -16.15 1.35
C ASP A 334 -10.87 -14.86 2.17
N CYS A 335 -9.68 -14.29 2.11
CA CYS A 335 -9.26 -13.12 2.89
C CYS A 335 -9.25 -13.30 4.41
N SER A 336 -9.47 -14.54 4.95
CA SER A 336 -9.34 -14.82 6.38
C SER A 336 -7.89 -14.77 6.83
N THR A 337 -7.66 -14.35 8.08
CA THR A 337 -6.34 -14.38 8.73
C THR A 337 -6.23 -15.59 9.69
N ASP A 338 -5.07 -15.73 10.35
CA ASP A 338 -4.89 -16.73 11.43
C ASP A 338 -5.74 -16.43 12.69
N VAL A 339 -6.36 -15.26 12.77
CA VAL A 339 -7.14 -14.81 13.94
C VAL A 339 -8.61 -14.92 13.61
N ALA A 340 -9.33 -15.67 14.41
CA ALA A 340 -10.76 -15.90 14.19
C ALA A 340 -11.55 -14.57 14.17
N GLY A 341 -12.41 -14.39 13.19
CA GLY A 341 -13.19 -13.17 12.99
C GLY A 341 -12.42 -11.98 12.41
N LEU A 342 -11.13 -12.15 12.09
CA LEU A 342 -10.32 -11.11 11.45
C LEU A 342 -10.06 -11.45 9.98
N PHE A 343 -10.47 -10.54 9.09
CA PHE A 343 -10.24 -10.58 7.65
C PHE A 343 -9.41 -9.35 7.24
N ALA A 344 -8.77 -9.42 6.08
CA ALA A 344 -8.03 -8.28 5.54
C ALA A 344 -8.10 -8.24 4.01
N CYS A 345 -8.12 -7.02 3.42
CA CYS A 345 -8.17 -6.81 1.98
C CYS A 345 -7.52 -5.49 1.54
N GLY A 346 -7.12 -5.41 0.28
CA GLY A 346 -6.37 -4.30 -0.27
C GLY A 346 -4.94 -4.26 0.26
N GLU A 347 -4.23 -3.18 0.11
CA GLU A 347 -2.78 -3.07 0.34
C GLU A 347 -2.28 -3.56 1.73
N VAL A 348 -3.16 -3.71 2.71
CA VAL A 348 -2.78 -4.26 4.03
C VAL A 348 -2.44 -5.75 3.99
N ILE A 349 -2.85 -6.50 2.95
CA ILE A 349 -2.49 -7.91 2.77
C ILE A 349 -1.11 -8.07 2.15
N GLY A 350 -0.44 -9.17 2.46
CA GLY A 350 0.84 -9.56 1.87
C GLY A 350 0.73 -10.84 1.03
N GLY A 351 1.76 -11.06 0.22
CA GLY A 351 1.91 -12.29 -0.56
C GLY A 351 1.39 -12.22 -2.00
N LEU A 352 0.45 -11.34 -2.33
CA LEU A 352 -0.10 -11.24 -3.68
C LEU A 352 0.94 -10.82 -4.73
N HIS A 353 1.73 -9.80 -4.41
CA HIS A 353 2.61 -9.14 -5.39
C HIS A 353 4.05 -9.65 -5.39
N GLY A 354 4.44 -10.46 -4.40
CA GLY A 354 5.81 -10.91 -4.26
C GLY A 354 6.81 -9.74 -4.19
N ALA A 355 7.90 -9.82 -4.96
CA ALA A 355 8.98 -8.84 -4.89
C ALA A 355 8.78 -7.58 -5.76
N ASN A 356 7.73 -7.51 -6.58
CA ASN A 356 7.42 -6.33 -7.39
C ASN A 356 5.98 -6.38 -7.89
N ARG A 357 5.27 -5.26 -7.78
CA ARG A 357 3.87 -5.11 -8.19
C ARG A 357 3.76 -4.49 -9.58
N LEU A 358 2.94 -5.07 -10.45
CA LEU A 358 2.55 -4.48 -11.73
C LEU A 358 1.78 -3.17 -11.52
N GLY A 359 2.06 -2.16 -12.34
CA GLY A 359 1.24 -0.95 -12.40
C GLY A 359 -0.22 -1.29 -12.69
N GLY A 360 -1.17 -0.72 -11.92
CA GLY A 360 -2.61 -0.99 -12.06
C GLY A 360 -3.14 -2.16 -11.23
N SER A 361 -2.30 -3.12 -10.78
CA SER A 361 -2.79 -4.27 -10.00
C SER A 361 -3.27 -3.88 -8.60
N ALA A 362 -2.78 -2.78 -8.00
CA ALA A 362 -3.29 -2.33 -6.70
C ALA A 362 -4.78 -1.91 -6.76
N GLY A 363 -5.22 -1.29 -7.86
CA GLY A 363 -6.63 -1.00 -8.07
C GLY A 363 -7.47 -2.28 -8.17
N ALA A 364 -7.04 -3.24 -9.00
CA ALA A 364 -7.70 -4.55 -9.14
C ALA A 364 -7.78 -5.31 -7.80
N GLU A 365 -6.71 -5.31 -7.03
CA GLU A 365 -6.65 -5.92 -5.70
C GLU A 365 -7.74 -5.35 -4.77
N THR A 366 -7.95 -4.03 -4.77
CA THR A 366 -8.90 -3.41 -3.84
C THR A 366 -10.34 -3.85 -4.10
N VAL A 367 -10.73 -4.07 -5.35
CA VAL A 367 -12.10 -4.46 -5.69
C VAL A 367 -12.31 -5.96 -5.55
N VAL A 368 -11.39 -6.79 -6.05
CA VAL A 368 -11.50 -8.24 -5.99
C VAL A 368 -11.44 -8.75 -4.55
N PHE A 369 -10.37 -8.43 -3.82
CA PHE A 369 -10.24 -8.89 -2.43
C PHE A 369 -11.18 -8.15 -1.46
N GLY A 370 -11.61 -6.93 -1.81
CA GLY A 370 -12.69 -6.26 -1.09
C GLY A 370 -13.99 -7.06 -1.15
N HIS A 371 -14.40 -7.50 -2.33
CA HIS A 371 -15.57 -8.35 -2.51
C HIS A 371 -15.47 -9.63 -1.68
N ILE A 372 -14.40 -10.41 -1.89
CA ILE A 372 -14.20 -11.70 -1.23
C ILE A 372 -14.16 -11.55 0.30
N ALA A 373 -13.49 -10.53 0.82
CA ALA A 373 -13.43 -10.28 2.26
C ALA A 373 -14.80 -9.94 2.84
N GLY A 374 -15.62 -9.18 2.10
CA GLY A 374 -16.99 -8.87 2.50
C GLY A 374 -17.87 -10.10 2.62
N ASP A 375 -17.87 -10.93 1.58
CA ASP A 375 -18.63 -12.19 1.55
C ASP A 375 -18.20 -13.13 2.67
N SER A 376 -16.90 -13.35 2.80
CA SER A 376 -16.34 -14.26 3.81
C SER A 376 -16.62 -13.79 5.24
N ALA A 377 -16.50 -12.49 5.50
CA ALA A 377 -16.81 -11.89 6.80
C ALA A 377 -18.30 -12.00 7.13
N ALA A 378 -19.18 -11.79 6.15
CA ALA A 378 -20.63 -11.94 6.32
C ALA A 378 -21.01 -13.38 6.63
N ASP A 379 -20.48 -14.34 5.90
CA ASP A 379 -20.72 -15.77 6.13
C ASP A 379 -20.18 -16.23 7.48
N TYR A 380 -19.01 -15.72 7.89
CA TYR A 380 -18.46 -15.98 9.21
C TYR A 380 -19.38 -15.43 10.31
N ALA A 381 -19.82 -14.18 10.20
CA ALA A 381 -20.68 -13.52 11.16
C ALA A 381 -22.02 -14.25 11.35
N LYS A 382 -22.62 -14.75 10.25
CA LYS A 382 -23.86 -15.55 10.29
C LYS A 382 -23.69 -16.88 11.03
N ARG A 383 -22.51 -17.51 10.91
CA ARG A 383 -22.22 -18.81 11.54
C ARG A 383 -21.81 -18.71 13.01
N LEU A 384 -21.18 -17.61 13.41
CA LEU A 384 -20.63 -17.46 14.75
C LEU A 384 -21.70 -17.37 15.85
N GLY A 385 -22.86 -16.80 15.54
CA GLY A 385 -23.86 -16.48 16.57
C GLY A 385 -23.45 -15.27 17.44
N SER A 386 -23.95 -15.21 18.67
CA SER A 386 -23.68 -14.09 19.57
C SER A 386 -22.34 -14.22 20.31
N VAL A 387 -21.57 -13.15 20.33
CA VAL A 387 -20.35 -13.01 21.16
C VAL A 387 -20.76 -12.81 22.63
N LYS A 388 -19.99 -13.36 23.58
CA LYS A 388 -20.26 -13.19 25.02
C LYS A 388 -19.96 -11.74 25.43
N MET A 389 -20.93 -11.09 26.05
CA MET A 389 -20.82 -9.72 26.52
C MET A 389 -19.66 -9.54 27.54
N GLU A 390 -19.42 -10.55 28.40
CA GLU A 390 -18.31 -10.51 29.36
C GLU A 390 -16.94 -10.38 28.70
N ASP A 391 -16.72 -11.05 27.57
CA ASP A 391 -15.45 -10.95 26.82
C ASP A 391 -15.30 -9.55 26.21
N ILE A 392 -16.40 -8.98 25.72
CA ILE A 392 -16.41 -7.61 25.19
C ILE A 392 -16.07 -6.59 26.28
N GLU A 393 -16.75 -6.64 27.43
CA GLU A 393 -16.53 -5.71 28.53
C GLU A 393 -15.12 -5.82 29.11
N ARG A 394 -14.58 -7.03 29.21
CA ARG A 394 -13.21 -7.26 29.67
C ARG A 394 -12.19 -6.62 28.72
N THR A 395 -12.28 -6.89 27.41
CA THR A 395 -11.34 -6.37 26.42
C THR A 395 -11.47 -4.84 26.27
N TRP A 396 -12.68 -4.30 26.43
CA TRP A 396 -12.91 -2.86 26.46
C TRP A 396 -12.22 -2.22 27.68
N SER A 397 -12.41 -2.77 28.87
CA SER A 397 -11.74 -2.27 30.08
C SER A 397 -10.22 -2.37 30.02
N GLU A 398 -9.68 -3.37 29.30
CA GLU A 398 -8.24 -3.48 29.02
C GLU A 398 -7.76 -2.34 28.10
N ALA A 399 -8.53 -2.01 27.07
CA ALA A 399 -8.23 -0.91 26.14
C ALA A 399 -8.28 0.45 26.85
N GLU A 400 -9.31 0.70 27.66
CA GLU A 400 -9.44 1.93 28.46
C GLU A 400 -8.24 2.12 29.41
N ARG A 401 -7.88 1.09 30.19
CA ARG A 401 -6.69 1.13 31.05
C ARG A 401 -5.39 1.37 30.29
N GLY A 402 -5.26 0.78 29.10
CA GLY A 402 -4.11 1.00 28.23
C GLY A 402 -3.98 2.47 27.79
N LEU A 403 -5.10 3.11 27.47
CA LEU A 403 -5.16 4.53 27.13
C LEU A 403 -4.92 5.43 28.36
N GLU A 404 -5.56 5.12 29.49
CA GLU A 404 -5.35 5.86 30.74
C GLU A 404 -3.88 5.84 31.18
N ALA A 405 -3.17 4.74 31.00
CA ALA A 405 -1.75 4.62 31.30
C ALA A 405 -0.87 5.53 30.42
N LEU A 406 -1.36 5.99 29.27
CA LEU A 406 -0.68 6.96 28.43
C LEU A 406 -0.93 8.40 28.85
N LEU A 407 -1.96 8.67 29.64
CA LEU A 407 -2.33 10.01 30.11
C LEU A 407 -1.52 10.42 31.36
N GLY A 408 -1.66 11.70 31.74
CA GLY A 408 -1.11 12.22 32.99
C GLY A 408 0.25 12.93 32.87
N GLY A 409 0.65 13.31 31.64
CA GLY A 409 1.89 14.03 31.39
C GLY A 409 1.71 15.37 30.68
N ASN A 410 2.71 16.22 30.83
CA ASN A 410 2.96 17.35 29.94
C ASN A 410 4.15 16.93 29.08
N SER A 411 3.89 16.34 27.92
CA SER A 411 4.97 15.87 27.05
C SER A 411 5.81 17.05 26.55
N PRO A 412 7.10 17.13 26.88
CA PRO A 412 7.98 18.22 26.40
C PRO A 412 8.41 18.03 24.94
N LEU A 413 8.32 16.81 24.40
CA LEU A 413 8.63 16.50 23.00
C LEU A 413 7.36 16.06 22.30
N PRO A 414 6.87 16.82 21.31
CA PRO A 414 5.72 16.39 20.51
C PRO A 414 6.06 15.06 19.81
N ALA A 415 5.18 14.08 19.86
CA ALA A 415 5.28 12.82 19.10
C ALA A 415 5.60 13.07 17.61
N ARG A 416 5.19 14.24 17.11
CA ARG A 416 5.49 14.75 15.78
C ARG A 416 6.99 14.84 15.47
N GLU A 417 7.83 15.25 16.44
CA GLU A 417 9.29 15.34 16.22
C GLU A 417 9.91 13.93 16.12
N LEU A 418 9.48 13.00 16.98
CA LEU A 418 9.93 11.61 16.89
C LEU A 418 9.51 10.97 15.55
N ARG A 419 8.28 11.24 15.12
CA ARG A 419 7.77 10.79 13.81
C ARG A 419 8.62 11.34 12.66
N LYS A 420 8.99 12.62 12.70
CA LYS A 420 9.85 13.25 11.68
C LYS A 420 11.22 12.58 11.64
N ARG A 421 11.86 12.38 12.80
CA ARG A 421 13.16 11.69 12.92
C ARG A 421 13.08 10.26 12.39
N LEU A 422 12.00 9.53 12.71
CA LEU A 422 11.76 8.20 12.16
C LEU A 422 11.65 8.23 10.64
N GLY A 423 10.85 9.15 10.09
CA GLY A 423 10.63 9.28 8.65
C GLY A 423 11.93 9.55 7.87
N VAL A 424 12.78 10.44 8.38
CA VAL A 424 14.11 10.70 7.80
C VAL A 424 14.99 9.45 7.88
N CYS A 425 15.06 8.82 9.05
CA CYS A 425 15.85 7.60 9.25
C CYS A 425 15.45 6.48 8.27
N LEU A 426 14.15 6.23 8.10
CA LEU A 426 13.66 5.20 7.18
C LEU A 426 13.95 5.54 5.73
N HIS A 427 13.78 6.81 5.33
CA HIS A 427 14.07 7.25 3.98
C HIS A 427 15.55 7.05 3.61
N GLU A 428 16.46 7.40 4.50
CA GLU A 428 17.91 7.33 4.28
C GLU A 428 18.46 5.90 4.37
N ASN A 429 17.98 5.10 5.32
CA ASN A 429 18.60 3.84 5.71
C ASN A 429 17.80 2.59 5.31
N LEU A 430 16.49 2.72 5.08
CA LEU A 430 15.60 1.63 4.67
C LEU A 430 14.94 1.91 3.31
N GLY A 431 15.52 2.82 2.52
CA GLY A 431 15.01 3.24 1.22
C GLY A 431 15.28 2.23 0.09
N ILE A 432 15.54 2.75 -1.10
CA ILE A 432 15.71 1.99 -2.35
C ILE A 432 16.93 1.05 -2.30
N GLN A 433 18.02 1.49 -1.69
CA GLN A 433 19.27 0.75 -1.58
C GLN A 433 19.66 0.60 -0.10
N ARG A 434 19.90 -0.63 0.31
CA ARG A 434 20.21 -1.03 1.69
C ARG A 434 21.52 -1.82 1.74
N ASN A 435 22.15 -1.86 2.89
CA ASN A 435 23.26 -2.74 3.23
C ASN A 435 23.32 -2.95 4.75
N ALA A 436 24.24 -3.76 5.25
CA ALA A 436 24.37 -4.05 6.66
C ALA A 436 24.58 -2.79 7.51
N GLU A 437 25.33 -1.80 7.02
CA GLU A 437 25.60 -0.56 7.73
C GLU A 437 24.35 0.30 7.88
N THR A 438 23.63 0.56 6.77
CA THR A 438 22.40 1.37 6.80
C THR A 438 21.30 0.70 7.62
N LEU A 439 21.14 -0.63 7.55
CA LEU A 439 20.18 -1.37 8.36
C LEU A 439 20.53 -1.29 9.86
N SER A 440 21.82 -1.41 10.22
CA SER A 440 22.28 -1.26 11.60
C SER A 440 22.03 0.16 12.14
N ALA A 441 22.26 1.20 11.33
CA ALA A 441 21.96 2.58 11.67
C ALA A 441 20.46 2.80 11.90
N ALA A 442 19.62 2.26 11.03
CA ALA A 442 18.15 2.30 11.20
C ALA A 442 17.72 1.62 12.50
N ALA A 443 18.22 0.40 12.77
CA ALA A 443 17.93 -0.34 13.99
C ALA A 443 18.36 0.41 15.25
N HIS A 444 19.50 1.09 15.21
CA HIS A 444 19.97 1.94 16.31
C HIS A 444 18.99 3.08 16.59
N THR A 445 18.65 3.85 15.56
CA THR A 445 17.74 5.00 15.67
C THR A 445 16.35 4.57 16.14
N VAL A 446 15.81 3.46 15.63
CA VAL A 446 14.50 2.95 16.06
C VAL A 446 14.51 2.58 17.55
N ARG A 447 15.59 1.96 18.04
CA ARG A 447 15.74 1.67 19.49
C ARG A 447 15.80 2.93 20.34
N GLU A 448 16.51 3.96 19.91
CA GLU A 448 16.57 5.25 20.61
C GLU A 448 15.18 5.92 20.66
N LEU A 449 14.51 6.03 19.52
CA LEU A 449 13.17 6.62 19.43
C LEU A 449 12.16 5.87 20.30
N ARG A 450 12.29 4.54 20.40
CA ARG A 450 11.42 3.72 21.28
C ARG A 450 11.64 4.08 22.75
N ARG A 451 12.90 4.20 23.20
CA ARG A 451 13.19 4.60 24.59
C ARG A 451 12.66 6.00 24.91
N GLU A 452 12.78 6.93 23.96
CA GLU A 452 12.23 8.29 24.12
C GLU A 452 10.69 8.22 24.21
N LEU A 453 10.05 7.44 23.34
CA LEU A 453 8.59 7.27 23.32
C LEU A 453 8.07 6.64 24.62
N ASP A 454 8.75 5.65 25.18
CA ASP A 454 8.34 4.98 26.42
C ASP A 454 8.30 5.94 27.63
N GLY A 455 9.09 7.00 27.59
CA GLY A 455 9.10 8.08 28.57
C GLY A 455 8.00 9.13 28.41
N LEU A 456 7.28 9.13 27.28
CA LEU A 456 6.24 10.14 27.00
C LEU A 456 4.91 9.78 27.66
N ARG A 457 4.18 10.85 28.06
CA ARG A 457 2.79 10.77 28.51
C ARG A 457 1.99 11.87 27.83
N ALA A 458 0.79 11.56 27.48
CA ALA A 458 -0.13 12.46 26.77
C ALA A 458 -0.91 13.35 27.74
N SER A 459 -1.26 14.55 27.31
CA SER A 459 -2.16 15.47 28.04
C SER A 459 -3.62 15.30 27.63
N SER A 460 -3.89 14.58 26.55
CA SER A 460 -5.22 14.37 25.97
C SER A 460 -5.32 13.02 25.25
N LEU A 461 -6.54 12.55 24.98
CA LEU A 461 -6.77 11.35 24.16
C LEU A 461 -6.24 11.50 22.73
N GLY A 462 -6.28 12.70 22.14
CA GLY A 462 -5.68 12.96 20.83
C GLY A 462 -4.17 12.75 20.81
N GLU A 463 -3.46 13.25 21.83
CA GLU A 463 -2.03 12.99 21.98
C GLU A 463 -1.74 11.51 22.30
N ALA A 464 -2.58 10.84 23.09
CA ALA A 464 -2.46 9.42 23.34
C ALA A 464 -2.58 8.60 22.03
N ALA A 465 -3.50 8.98 21.14
CA ALA A 465 -3.63 8.39 19.80
C ALA A 465 -2.34 8.58 18.98
N GLU A 466 -1.73 9.78 19.00
CA GLU A 466 -0.44 10.01 18.32
C GLU A 466 0.69 9.13 18.87
N LEU A 467 0.73 8.89 20.19
CA LEU A 467 1.69 7.97 20.81
C LEU A 467 1.47 6.53 20.36
N ILE A 468 0.21 6.09 20.24
CA ILE A 468 -0.13 4.75 19.72
C ILE A 468 0.32 4.61 18.26
N HIS A 469 0.01 5.56 17.40
CA HIS A 469 0.48 5.53 16.01
C HIS A 469 2.00 5.47 15.91
N LEU A 470 2.71 6.23 16.73
CA LEU A 470 4.17 6.19 16.73
C LEU A 470 4.71 4.84 17.22
N ARG A 471 4.06 4.20 18.21
CA ARG A 471 4.39 2.80 18.61
C ARG A 471 4.20 1.82 17.45
N HIS A 472 3.08 1.93 16.72
CA HIS A 472 2.83 1.13 15.53
C HIS A 472 3.90 1.35 14.46
N MET A 473 4.25 2.61 14.16
CA MET A 473 5.31 2.94 13.19
C MET A 473 6.67 2.35 13.60
N LEU A 474 7.05 2.46 14.86
CA LEU A 474 8.31 1.89 15.37
C LEU A 474 8.31 0.35 15.33
N LEU A 475 7.15 -0.28 15.60
CA LEU A 475 6.99 -1.73 15.47
C LEU A 475 7.16 -2.18 14.02
N LEU A 476 6.52 -1.48 13.07
CA LEU A 476 6.67 -1.79 11.64
C LEU A 476 8.09 -1.54 11.13
N ALA A 477 8.73 -0.48 11.59
CA ALA A 477 10.14 -0.22 11.27
C ALA A 477 11.04 -1.38 11.71
N ASP A 478 10.85 -1.92 12.92
CA ASP A 478 11.58 -3.10 13.39
C ASP A 478 11.31 -4.33 12.51
N MET A 479 10.05 -4.56 12.09
CA MET A 479 9.71 -5.66 11.19
C MET A 479 10.42 -5.54 9.84
N GLN A 480 10.37 -4.34 9.23
CA GLN A 480 11.00 -4.05 7.95
C GLN A 480 12.54 -4.17 8.03
N ILE A 481 13.15 -3.68 9.10
CA ILE A 481 14.60 -3.78 9.32
C ILE A 481 14.99 -5.25 9.52
N SER A 482 14.32 -5.96 10.44
CA SER A 482 14.65 -7.36 10.76
C SER A 482 14.50 -8.29 9.57
N ALA A 483 13.43 -8.12 8.78
CA ALA A 483 13.25 -8.87 7.54
C ALA A 483 14.33 -8.52 6.50
N SER A 484 14.69 -7.22 6.38
CA SER A 484 15.75 -6.76 5.47
C SER A 484 17.14 -7.26 5.86
N GLU A 485 17.46 -7.34 7.15
CA GLU A 485 18.73 -7.92 7.65
C GLU A 485 18.81 -9.42 7.36
N LEU A 486 17.67 -10.11 7.51
CA LEU A 486 17.58 -11.55 7.33
C LEU A 486 17.73 -11.95 5.85
N ARG A 487 17.12 -11.19 4.89
CA ARG A 487 17.23 -11.48 3.44
C ARG A 487 18.59 -11.04 2.90
N ARG A 488 19.38 -12.02 2.45
CA ARG A 488 20.75 -11.82 1.93
C ARG A 488 20.81 -12.03 0.42
N GLU A 489 19.99 -11.32 -0.31
CA GLU A 489 19.92 -11.28 -1.78
C GLU A 489 19.36 -9.93 -2.22
N SER A 490 19.28 -9.71 -3.54
CA SER A 490 18.50 -8.66 -4.17
C SER A 490 17.43 -9.25 -5.07
N ARG A 491 16.16 -8.79 -4.94
CA ARG A 491 15.04 -9.35 -5.71
C ARG A 491 13.98 -8.27 -5.98
N GLY A 492 13.60 -8.08 -7.23
CA GLY A 492 12.58 -7.12 -7.61
C GLY A 492 12.90 -5.69 -7.16
N VAL A 493 12.06 -5.13 -6.29
CA VAL A 493 12.25 -3.79 -5.72
C VAL A 493 13.18 -3.77 -4.50
N PHE A 494 13.45 -4.90 -3.90
CA PHE A 494 14.36 -5.04 -2.78
C PHE A 494 15.81 -5.15 -3.27
N TYR A 495 16.67 -4.21 -2.85
CA TYR A 495 18.07 -4.20 -3.26
C TYR A 495 19.02 -4.04 -2.08
N ARG A 496 19.94 -5.00 -1.95
CA ARG A 496 21.05 -5.03 -0.99
C ARG A 496 22.37 -4.83 -1.74
N SER A 497 23.07 -3.71 -1.51
CA SER A 497 24.36 -3.47 -2.19
C SER A 497 25.48 -4.41 -1.73
N ASP A 498 25.33 -5.02 -0.55
CA ASP A 498 26.22 -6.07 -0.01
C ASP A 498 25.82 -7.49 -0.47
N PHE A 499 24.63 -7.66 -1.10
CA PHE A 499 24.15 -8.89 -1.73
C PHE A 499 23.39 -8.55 -3.02
N PRO A 500 24.09 -8.09 -4.09
CA PRO A 500 23.45 -7.46 -5.25
C PRO A 500 22.71 -8.45 -6.17
N ASP A 501 23.00 -9.73 -6.05
CA ASP A 501 22.46 -10.77 -6.92
C ASP A 501 21.21 -11.42 -6.34
N MET A 502 20.35 -11.94 -7.21
CA MET A 502 19.21 -12.78 -6.85
C MET A 502 19.69 -14.21 -6.60
N ASP A 503 19.23 -14.82 -5.51
CA ASP A 503 19.64 -16.16 -5.07
C ASP A 503 18.43 -17.08 -4.88
N ASP A 504 17.89 -17.60 -5.96
CA ASP A 504 16.74 -18.50 -5.97
C ASP A 504 16.92 -19.76 -5.10
N PRO A 505 18.07 -20.47 -5.13
CA PRO A 505 18.25 -21.67 -4.32
C PRO A 505 18.04 -21.45 -2.83
N ASN A 506 18.43 -20.28 -2.30
CA ASN A 506 18.36 -19.98 -0.88
C ASN A 506 17.17 -19.09 -0.50
N TRP A 507 16.71 -18.21 -1.42
CA TRP A 507 15.81 -17.11 -1.08
C TRP A 507 14.48 -17.08 -1.84
N ARG A 508 14.12 -18.11 -2.61
CA ARG A 508 12.78 -18.24 -3.21
C ARG A 508 11.75 -18.62 -2.15
N LYS A 509 11.67 -17.80 -1.12
CA LYS A 509 10.81 -18.01 0.06
C LYS A 509 10.35 -16.67 0.66
N ASN A 510 9.28 -16.72 1.40
CA ASN A 510 8.73 -15.60 2.14
C ASN A 510 9.30 -15.55 3.57
N ILE A 511 9.47 -14.35 4.11
CA ILE A 511 9.79 -14.14 5.53
C ILE A 511 8.48 -13.87 6.27
N LEU A 512 8.13 -14.76 7.19
CA LEU A 512 6.96 -14.62 8.05
C LEU A 512 7.35 -13.98 9.36
N ILE A 513 6.50 -13.09 9.87
CA ILE A 513 6.65 -12.40 11.15
C ILE A 513 5.42 -12.69 11.99
N LYS A 514 5.61 -13.14 13.22
CA LYS A 514 4.54 -13.45 14.18
C LYS A 514 4.84 -12.92 15.57
N ASN A 515 3.80 -12.49 16.27
CA ASN A 515 3.85 -12.22 17.71
C ASN A 515 3.76 -13.52 18.49
N THR A 516 4.79 -13.84 19.24
CA THR A 516 4.80 -15.02 20.13
C THR A 516 5.09 -14.56 21.56
N GLY A 517 4.04 -14.39 22.35
CA GLY A 517 4.17 -13.96 23.75
C GLY A 517 4.82 -12.58 23.91
N GLY A 518 4.48 -11.61 23.05
CA GLY A 518 5.04 -10.25 23.05
C GLY A 518 6.42 -10.12 22.38
N ARG A 519 6.92 -11.20 21.76
CA ARG A 519 8.20 -11.20 21.04
C ARG A 519 7.97 -11.40 19.54
N MET A 520 8.70 -10.61 18.74
CA MET A 520 8.73 -10.78 17.29
C MET A 520 9.54 -12.02 16.93
N GLN A 521 8.89 -12.97 16.26
CA GLN A 521 9.52 -14.17 15.73
C GLN A 521 9.48 -14.15 14.21
N LEU A 522 10.65 -14.33 13.58
CA LEU A 522 10.78 -14.48 12.13
C LEU A 522 10.97 -15.95 11.78
N SER A 523 10.37 -16.35 10.67
CA SER A 523 10.51 -17.70 10.10
C SER A 523 10.42 -17.65 8.58
N PHE A 524 10.74 -18.76 7.92
CA PHE A 524 10.64 -18.87 6.47
C PHE A 524 9.47 -19.76 6.07
N ARG A 525 8.89 -19.44 4.92
CA ARG A 525 7.93 -20.28 4.20
C ARG A 525 8.36 -20.33 2.75
N ASP A 526 8.42 -21.52 2.16
CA ASP A 526 8.64 -21.65 0.71
C ASP A 526 7.53 -20.93 -0.04
N ALA A 527 7.87 -20.33 -1.19
CA ALA A 527 6.88 -19.63 -2.00
C ALA A 527 5.75 -20.59 -2.40
N VAL A 528 4.52 -20.16 -2.16
CA VAL A 528 3.32 -20.97 -2.44
C VAL A 528 3.10 -21.00 -3.96
N ARG A 529 3.11 -22.20 -4.54
CA ARG A 529 2.84 -22.44 -5.96
C ARG A 529 1.52 -23.14 -6.15
N CYS A 530 0.75 -22.71 -7.13
CA CYS A 530 -0.42 -23.44 -7.58
C CYS A 530 0.03 -24.56 -8.52
N VAL A 531 -0.21 -25.81 -8.10
CA VAL A 531 0.21 -27.00 -8.86
C VAL A 531 -0.60 -27.15 -10.16
N ASP A 532 -1.82 -26.64 -10.19
CA ASP A 532 -2.75 -26.73 -11.33
C ASP A 532 -2.59 -25.59 -12.35
N CYS A 533 -1.70 -24.63 -12.09
CA CYS A 533 -1.51 -23.42 -12.89
C CYS A 533 -0.36 -23.50 -13.88
N GLN A 534 0.16 -24.68 -14.21
CA GLN A 534 1.16 -24.81 -15.26
C GLN A 534 0.54 -24.49 -16.62
N VAL A 535 0.55 -23.19 -16.95
CA VAL A 535 0.44 -22.76 -18.35
C VAL A 535 1.64 -23.38 -19.05
N SER A 536 1.38 -24.29 -19.99
CA SER A 536 2.42 -24.93 -20.81
C SER A 536 3.36 -23.84 -21.34
N GLU A 537 4.64 -23.96 -20.99
CA GLU A 537 5.69 -23.18 -21.63
C GLU A 537 5.57 -23.36 -23.16
N ARG A 538 5.23 -22.29 -23.84
CA ARG A 538 5.34 -22.18 -25.30
C ARG A 538 6.20 -20.98 -25.64
#